data_42607d3ecb5de7bdb201ba3b9edbdd74
#
_entry.id   42607d3ecb5de7bdb201ba3b9edbdd74
#
_cell.length_a   1.000
_cell.length_b   1.000
_cell.length_c   1.000
_cell.angle_alpha   90.00
_cell.angle_beta   90.00
_cell.angle_gamma   90.00
#
_symmetry.space_group_name_H-M   'P 1'
#
loop_
_entity.id
_entity.type
_entity.pdbx_description
1 polymer ?
#
loop_
_entity_poly.entity_id
_entity_poly.type
_entity_poly.pdbx_seq_one_letter_code
_entity_poly.pdbx_strand_id
1 'polypeptide(L)'
;MANSNKNLNSFFSSNKFLGSFNNHDDIPYSKIKKECCFIGRSNVGKSSLLNAITKTKKLAKTSKTPGRTQSINVFEVNKKINIIDLPGYGFAKVSKIMREKLIVLIENYIEHRKELDHVFLLIDSKVGIKNSDIDMLDFLNNCSRNFSVILTKIDKISFNQADFQKNSILSLMKNYNKTFKDIYLSETKKNNGINEIQKTIYGL
;
A
#
# COMPACT_ATOMS: atom_id res chain seq x y z
N MET A 1 21.43 16.45 4.93
CA MET A 1 20.74 15.45 4.06
C MET A 1 21.37 14.06 4.08
N ALA A 2 22.70 13.89 4.06
CA ALA A 2 23.34 12.56 4.06
C ALA A 2 23.05 11.70 5.31
N ASN A 3 23.02 12.28 6.50
CA ASN A 3 22.73 11.57 7.76
C ASN A 3 21.27 11.05 7.86
N SER A 4 20.29 11.80 7.35
CA SER A 4 18.89 11.40 7.34
C SER A 4 18.64 10.17 6.44
N ASN A 5 19.29 10.12 5.27
CA ASN A 5 19.17 8.98 4.36
C ASN A 5 19.86 7.71 4.90
N LYS A 6 20.93 7.85 5.67
CA LYS A 6 21.65 6.72 6.31
C LYS A 6 20.75 6.10 7.39
N ASN A 7 20.06 6.91 8.17
CA ASN A 7 19.12 6.47 9.21
C ASN A 7 17.89 5.74 8.62
N LEU A 8 17.31 6.26 7.53
CA LEU A 8 16.20 5.60 6.82
C LEU A 8 16.64 4.25 6.24
N ASN A 9 17.83 4.19 5.64
CA ASN A 9 18.37 2.96 5.07
C ASN A 9 18.53 1.87 6.13
N SER A 10 19.10 2.22 7.28
CA SER A 10 19.26 1.31 8.41
C SER A 10 17.91 0.85 8.96
N PHE A 11 16.95 1.77 9.10
CA PHE A 11 15.61 1.48 9.60
C PHE A 11 14.89 0.41 8.76
N PHE A 12 14.86 0.57 7.44
CA PHE A 12 14.16 -0.35 6.54
C PHE A 12 14.94 -1.63 6.21
N SER A 13 16.21 -1.73 6.55
CA SER A 13 17.01 -2.95 6.39
C SER A 13 16.72 -3.98 7.48
N SER A 14 16.24 -3.55 8.66
CA SER A 14 15.85 -4.43 9.75
C SER A 14 14.38 -4.78 9.63
N ASN A 15 14.06 -5.86 8.93
CA ASN A 15 12.68 -6.29 8.74
C ASN A 15 12.54 -7.81 8.95
N LYS A 16 11.34 -8.22 9.36
CA LYS A 16 10.98 -9.62 9.62
C LYS A 16 9.56 -9.89 9.15
N PHE A 17 9.36 -10.97 8.42
CA PHE A 17 8.03 -11.50 8.15
C PHE A 17 7.46 -12.14 9.41
N LEU A 18 6.33 -11.66 9.91
CA LEU A 18 5.68 -12.18 11.11
C LEU A 18 4.71 -13.31 10.80
N GLY A 19 4.03 -13.26 9.66
CA GLY A 19 3.07 -14.28 9.26
C GLY A 19 2.07 -13.80 8.22
N SER A 20 1.21 -14.75 7.80
CA SER A 20 0.04 -14.53 6.97
C SER A 20 -1.20 -14.89 7.78
N PHE A 21 -2.17 -13.99 7.84
CA PHE A 21 -3.35 -14.09 8.70
C PHE A 21 -4.62 -14.03 7.86
N ASN A 22 -5.62 -14.82 8.20
CA ASN A 22 -6.91 -14.86 7.52
C ASN A 22 -7.96 -13.96 8.21
N ASN A 23 -7.63 -13.45 9.39
CA ASN A 23 -8.44 -12.50 10.14
C ASN A 23 -7.52 -11.44 10.75
N HIS A 24 -7.99 -10.20 10.87
CA HIS A 24 -7.24 -9.12 11.51
C HIS A 24 -7.03 -9.35 13.01
N ASP A 25 -7.95 -10.07 13.68
CA ASP A 25 -7.85 -10.41 15.10
C ASP A 25 -6.73 -11.39 15.42
N ASP A 26 -6.35 -12.22 14.44
CA ASP A 26 -5.25 -13.17 14.59
C ASP A 26 -3.85 -12.50 14.54
N ILE A 27 -3.80 -11.23 14.11
CA ILE A 27 -2.55 -10.48 14.03
C ILE A 27 -2.09 -10.11 15.45
N PRO A 28 -0.87 -10.49 15.87
CA PRO A 28 -0.38 -10.21 17.20
C PRO A 28 -0.49 -8.72 17.57
N TYR A 29 -1.15 -8.45 18.69
CA TYR A 29 -1.28 -7.10 19.21
C TYR A 29 0.04 -6.56 19.74
N SER A 30 0.34 -5.31 19.47
CA SER A 30 1.48 -4.61 20.05
C SER A 30 1.10 -3.18 20.43
N LYS A 31 1.17 -2.84 21.71
CA LYS A 31 0.88 -1.48 22.21
C LYS A 31 1.82 -0.39 21.66
N ILE A 32 2.95 -0.77 21.13
CA ILE A 32 4.05 0.14 20.75
C ILE A 32 4.13 0.33 19.23
N LYS A 33 3.50 -0.56 18.43
CA LYS A 33 3.66 -0.57 16.99
C LYS A 33 2.46 0.04 16.32
N LYS A 34 2.74 1.01 15.47
CA LYS A 34 1.80 1.49 14.48
C LYS A 34 1.82 0.60 13.25
N GLU A 35 0.75 0.63 12.50
CA GLU A 35 0.62 -0.12 11.26
C GLU A 35 0.35 0.80 10.09
N CYS A 36 0.98 0.53 8.96
CA CYS A 36 0.55 1.07 7.68
C CYS A 36 0.25 -0.07 6.72
N CYS A 37 -0.82 0.04 5.96
CA CYS A 37 -1.19 -0.98 5.01
C CYS A 37 -1.06 -0.52 3.56
N PHE A 38 -0.79 -1.48 2.69
CA PHE A 38 -0.68 -1.31 1.26
C PHE A 38 -1.79 -2.09 0.56
N ILE A 39 -2.57 -1.37 -0.23
CA ILE A 39 -3.72 -1.92 -0.94
C ILE A 39 -3.76 -1.39 -2.37
N GLY A 40 -4.42 -2.10 -3.27
CA GLY A 40 -4.60 -1.70 -4.64
C GLY A 40 -5.08 -2.87 -5.49
N ARG A 41 -5.36 -2.61 -6.76
CA ARG A 41 -5.80 -3.66 -7.68
C ARG A 41 -4.72 -4.72 -7.87
N SER A 42 -5.16 -5.93 -8.22
CA SER A 42 -4.25 -7.02 -8.59
C SER A 42 -3.25 -6.58 -9.68
N ASN A 43 -2.00 -6.97 -9.52
CA ASN A 43 -0.90 -6.63 -10.45
C ASN A 43 -0.57 -5.13 -10.54
N VAL A 44 -1.02 -4.31 -9.61
CA VAL A 44 -0.68 -2.88 -9.53
C VAL A 44 0.83 -2.64 -9.27
N GLY A 45 1.55 -3.63 -8.77
CA GLY A 45 2.97 -3.53 -8.42
C GLY A 45 3.26 -3.53 -6.92
N LYS A 46 2.26 -3.84 -6.08
CA LYS A 46 2.33 -3.76 -4.61
C LYS A 46 3.50 -4.55 -4.02
N SER A 47 3.66 -5.83 -4.34
CA SER A 47 4.76 -6.66 -3.84
C SER A 47 6.15 -6.17 -4.29
N SER A 48 6.26 -5.62 -5.50
CA SER A 48 7.51 -5.02 -5.98
C SER A 48 7.86 -3.75 -5.20
N LEU A 49 6.85 -2.91 -4.92
CA LEU A 49 7.01 -1.70 -4.12
C LEU A 49 7.41 -2.04 -2.68
N LEU A 50 6.75 -3.00 -2.04
CA LEU A 50 7.08 -3.45 -0.69
C LEU A 50 8.51 -3.97 -0.59
N ASN A 51 8.96 -4.76 -1.56
CA ASN A 51 10.34 -5.24 -1.61
C ASN A 51 11.35 -4.09 -1.78
N ALA A 52 11.01 -3.05 -2.55
CA ALA A 52 11.84 -1.86 -2.71
C ALA A 52 11.90 -1.04 -1.41
N ILE A 53 10.76 -0.80 -0.74
CA ILE A 53 10.67 -0.08 0.54
C ILE A 53 11.49 -0.78 1.61
N THR A 54 11.34 -2.10 1.74
CA THR A 54 11.99 -2.90 2.78
C THR A 54 13.41 -3.34 2.40
N LYS A 55 13.88 -3.03 1.19
CA LYS A 55 15.20 -3.42 0.66
C LYS A 55 15.44 -4.94 0.69
N THR A 56 14.39 -5.73 0.63
CA THR A 56 14.45 -7.18 0.71
C THR A 56 13.92 -7.81 -0.57
N LYS A 57 14.75 -8.58 -1.27
CA LYS A 57 14.44 -9.13 -2.61
C LYS A 57 13.24 -10.10 -2.65
N LYS A 58 12.80 -10.66 -1.53
CA LYS A 58 11.74 -11.69 -1.45
C LYS A 58 10.87 -11.58 -0.20
N LEU A 59 10.74 -10.41 0.41
CA LEU A 59 9.90 -10.24 1.59
C LEU A 59 8.43 -10.49 1.22
N ALA A 60 7.93 -9.76 0.24
CA ALA A 60 6.63 -10.03 -0.38
C ALA A 60 6.84 -10.91 -1.63
N LYS A 61 6.15 -12.05 -1.71
CA LYS A 61 6.24 -12.95 -2.86
C LYS A 61 5.62 -12.29 -4.09
N THR A 62 6.47 -11.86 -5.02
CA THR A 62 6.03 -11.36 -6.32
C THR A 62 5.47 -12.50 -7.16
N SER A 63 4.30 -12.35 -7.72
CA SER A 63 3.67 -13.32 -8.60
C SER A 63 3.03 -12.63 -9.80
N LYS A 64 3.16 -13.26 -10.96
CA LYS A 64 2.41 -12.88 -12.16
C LYS A 64 0.97 -13.40 -12.12
N THR A 65 0.66 -14.36 -11.22
CA THR A 65 -0.67 -14.96 -11.10
C THR A 65 -1.56 -14.08 -10.23
N PRO A 66 -2.69 -13.58 -10.72
CA PRO A 66 -3.67 -12.84 -9.95
C PRO A 66 -4.25 -13.69 -8.80
N GLY A 67 -4.54 -13.08 -7.63
CA GLY A 67 -5.19 -13.78 -6.53
C GLY A 67 -4.28 -14.61 -5.63
N ARG A 68 -2.95 -14.43 -5.71
CA ARG A 68 -2.02 -15.20 -4.88
C ARG A 68 -1.99 -14.75 -3.42
N THR A 69 -2.15 -13.47 -3.15
CA THR A 69 -2.28 -12.95 -1.79
C THR A 69 -3.75 -13.05 -1.38
N GLN A 70 -4.08 -14.05 -0.58
CA GLN A 70 -5.44 -14.32 -0.09
C GLN A 70 -5.55 -14.09 1.42
N SER A 71 -4.49 -13.62 2.05
CA SER A 71 -4.36 -13.36 3.48
C SER A 71 -3.67 -12.02 3.71
N ILE A 72 -3.75 -11.53 4.93
CA ILE A 72 -3.05 -10.34 5.40
C ILE A 72 -1.61 -10.75 5.73
N ASN A 73 -0.63 -10.21 5.01
CA ASN A 73 0.78 -10.46 5.31
C ASN A 73 1.34 -9.33 6.17
N VAL A 74 1.99 -9.69 7.27
CA VAL A 74 2.52 -8.74 8.25
C VAL A 74 4.04 -8.78 8.24
N PHE A 75 4.64 -7.60 8.05
CA PHE A 75 6.09 -7.40 8.06
C PHE A 75 6.46 -6.38 9.13
N GLU A 76 7.22 -6.81 10.12
CA GLU A 76 7.78 -5.92 11.13
C GLU A 76 9.00 -5.21 10.58
N VAL A 77 9.08 -3.89 10.74
CA VAL A 77 10.23 -3.07 10.36
C VAL A 77 10.79 -2.40 11.61
N ASN A 78 12.09 -2.64 11.85
CA ASN A 78 12.88 -2.09 12.95
C ASN A 78 12.23 -2.26 14.34
N LYS A 79 11.40 -3.29 14.54
CA LYS A 79 10.62 -3.53 15.77
C LYS A 79 9.69 -2.36 16.18
N LYS A 80 9.47 -1.37 15.30
CA LYS A 80 8.73 -0.14 15.58
C LYS A 80 7.43 -0.02 14.81
N ILE A 81 7.38 -0.51 13.57
CA ILE A 81 6.21 -0.38 12.70
C ILE A 81 5.92 -1.71 12.01
N ASN A 82 4.65 -2.00 11.80
CA ASN A 82 4.23 -3.11 10.95
C ASN A 82 3.79 -2.57 9.58
N ILE A 83 4.36 -3.13 8.52
CA ILE A 83 3.89 -2.95 7.15
C ILE A 83 2.97 -4.12 6.83
N ILE A 84 1.76 -3.80 6.41
CA ILE A 84 0.70 -4.77 6.12
C ILE A 84 0.48 -4.83 4.61
N ASP A 85 0.64 -6.03 4.05
CA ASP A 85 0.34 -6.33 2.65
C ASP A 85 -1.05 -6.97 2.57
N LEU A 86 -2.06 -6.16 2.23
CA LEU A 86 -3.43 -6.65 2.06
C LEU A 86 -3.60 -7.34 0.70
N PRO A 87 -4.58 -8.26 0.57
CA PRO A 87 -4.97 -8.78 -0.74
C PRO A 87 -5.27 -7.64 -1.72
N GLY A 88 -4.99 -7.85 -2.99
CA GLY A 88 -5.46 -6.91 -4.01
C GLY A 88 -6.97 -7.05 -4.20
N TYR A 89 -7.61 -6.03 -4.76
CA TYR A 89 -9.01 -6.10 -5.19
C TYR A 89 -9.11 -6.07 -6.74
N GLY A 90 -10.34 -6.10 -7.28
CA GLY A 90 -10.55 -6.00 -8.75
C GLY A 90 -10.07 -7.22 -9.54
N PHE A 91 -10.10 -8.40 -8.95
CA PHE A 91 -9.70 -9.64 -9.61
C PHE A 91 -10.68 -10.06 -10.71
N ALA A 92 -10.23 -10.07 -11.96
CA ALA A 92 -11.02 -10.62 -13.08
C ALA A 92 -11.01 -12.16 -13.13
N LYS A 93 -10.03 -12.82 -12.49
CA LYS A 93 -9.76 -14.26 -12.64
C LYS A 93 -10.04 -15.11 -11.40
N VAL A 94 -10.68 -14.59 -10.37
CA VAL A 94 -11.12 -15.38 -9.21
C VAL A 94 -12.64 -15.51 -9.20
N SER A 95 -13.16 -16.57 -8.58
CA SER A 95 -14.60 -16.76 -8.44
C SER A 95 -15.26 -15.57 -7.69
N LYS A 96 -16.55 -15.34 -7.92
CA LYS A 96 -17.31 -14.29 -7.25
C LYS A 96 -17.23 -14.45 -5.72
N ILE A 97 -17.42 -15.67 -5.22
CA ILE A 97 -17.33 -16.00 -3.79
C ILE A 97 -15.97 -15.64 -3.19
N MET A 98 -14.88 -15.97 -3.89
CA MET A 98 -13.53 -15.64 -3.41
C MET A 98 -13.30 -14.13 -3.40
N ARG A 99 -13.81 -13.40 -4.40
CA ARG A 99 -13.72 -11.94 -4.46
C ARG A 99 -14.41 -11.28 -3.28
N GLU A 100 -15.64 -11.72 -2.97
CA GLU A 100 -16.40 -11.22 -1.83
C GLU A 100 -15.67 -11.48 -0.50
N LYS A 101 -15.13 -12.68 -0.30
CA LYS A 101 -14.31 -13.02 0.88
C LYS A 101 -13.10 -12.10 1.03
N LEU A 102 -12.41 -11.80 -0.07
CA LEU A 102 -11.23 -10.93 -0.02
C LEU A 102 -11.60 -9.47 0.26
N ILE A 103 -12.72 -8.99 -0.28
CA ILE A 103 -13.23 -7.64 0.03
C ILE A 103 -13.58 -7.54 1.51
N VAL A 104 -14.35 -8.48 2.05
CA VAL A 104 -14.70 -8.51 3.48
C VAL A 104 -13.45 -8.55 4.38
N LEU A 105 -12.44 -9.32 4.01
CA LEU A 105 -11.17 -9.38 4.75
C LEU A 105 -10.46 -8.01 4.77
N ILE A 106 -10.44 -7.31 3.64
CA ILE A 106 -9.83 -5.98 3.49
C ILE A 106 -10.61 -4.95 4.32
N GLU A 107 -11.94 -4.93 4.16
CA GLU A 107 -12.83 -4.00 4.84
C GLU A 107 -12.75 -4.18 6.35
N ASN A 108 -12.86 -5.40 6.85
CA ASN A 108 -12.73 -5.71 8.27
C ASN A 108 -11.39 -5.25 8.86
N TYR A 109 -10.28 -5.48 8.14
CA TYR A 109 -8.97 -5.01 8.59
C TYR A 109 -8.94 -3.48 8.67
N ILE A 110 -9.36 -2.79 7.62
CA ILE A 110 -9.32 -1.33 7.55
C ILE A 110 -10.24 -0.69 8.58
N GLU A 111 -11.45 -1.21 8.75
CA GLU A 111 -12.45 -0.64 9.64
C GLU A 111 -12.13 -0.86 11.12
N HIS A 112 -11.71 -2.07 11.48
CA HIS A 112 -11.62 -2.46 12.90
C HIS A 112 -10.20 -2.45 13.49
N ARG A 113 -9.14 -2.46 12.65
CA ARG A 113 -7.77 -2.49 13.17
C ARG A 113 -7.38 -1.15 13.79
N LYS A 114 -7.22 -1.13 15.12
CA LYS A 114 -6.94 0.10 15.90
C LYS A 114 -5.52 0.63 15.67
N GLU A 115 -4.57 -0.25 15.44
CA GLU A 115 -3.17 0.08 15.18
C GLU A 115 -2.92 0.67 13.80
N LEU A 116 -3.90 0.58 12.88
CA LEU A 116 -3.80 1.11 11.52
C LEU A 116 -3.81 2.65 11.53
N ASP A 117 -2.67 3.24 11.24
CA ASP A 117 -2.44 4.68 11.25
C ASP A 117 -2.53 5.29 9.82
N HIS A 118 -2.10 4.53 8.80
CA HIS A 118 -2.06 5.02 7.43
C HIS A 118 -2.32 3.95 6.37
N VAL A 119 -3.01 4.32 5.31
CA VAL A 119 -3.28 3.45 4.15
C VAL A 119 -2.58 4.00 2.91
N PHE A 120 -1.80 3.17 2.23
CA PHE A 120 -1.25 3.47 0.91
C PHE A 120 -2.07 2.77 -0.17
N LEU A 121 -2.83 3.56 -0.93
CA LEU A 121 -3.62 3.09 -2.07
C LEU A 121 -2.79 3.17 -3.35
N LEU A 122 -2.55 2.02 -3.97
CA LEU A 122 -1.74 1.91 -5.18
C LEU A 122 -2.61 1.94 -6.44
N ILE A 123 -2.22 2.79 -7.38
CA ILE A 123 -2.85 2.91 -8.70
C ILE A 123 -1.77 2.71 -9.78
N ASP A 124 -2.02 1.85 -10.75
CA ASP A 124 -1.14 1.67 -11.91
C ASP A 124 -1.23 2.89 -12.82
N SER A 125 -0.13 3.62 -13.00
CA SER A 125 -0.10 4.87 -13.76
C SER A 125 -0.47 4.69 -15.24
N LYS A 126 -0.21 3.50 -15.82
CA LYS A 126 -0.61 3.19 -17.20
C LYS A 126 -2.12 2.99 -17.35
N VAL A 127 -2.77 2.46 -16.32
CA VAL A 127 -4.21 2.12 -16.35
C VAL A 127 -5.07 3.28 -15.85
N GLY A 128 -4.53 4.08 -14.91
CA GLY A 128 -5.24 5.14 -14.22
C GLY A 128 -6.26 4.62 -13.21
N ILE A 129 -7.03 5.56 -12.66
CA ILE A 129 -8.07 5.28 -11.66
C ILE A 129 -9.25 4.55 -12.31
N LYS A 130 -9.86 3.62 -11.58
CA LYS A 130 -11.05 2.85 -11.99
C LYS A 130 -12.13 2.95 -10.92
N ASN A 131 -13.37 2.55 -11.25
CA ASN A 131 -14.48 2.58 -10.30
C ASN A 131 -14.16 1.85 -8.99
N SER A 132 -13.51 0.69 -9.07
CA SER A 132 -13.10 -0.04 -7.86
C SER A 132 -12.05 0.70 -7.00
N ASP A 133 -11.29 1.63 -7.58
CA ASP A 133 -10.39 2.49 -6.80
C ASP A 133 -11.18 3.62 -6.14
N ILE A 134 -12.22 4.12 -6.81
CA ILE A 134 -13.15 5.13 -6.26
C ILE A 134 -13.94 4.52 -5.10
N ASP A 135 -14.51 3.32 -5.28
CA ASP A 135 -15.23 2.60 -4.22
C ASP A 135 -14.35 2.44 -2.97
N MET A 136 -13.05 2.14 -3.15
CA MET A 136 -12.10 2.03 -2.05
C MET A 136 -11.79 3.39 -1.42
N LEU A 137 -11.67 4.47 -2.19
CA LEU A 137 -11.47 5.83 -1.67
C LEU A 137 -12.66 6.28 -0.82
N ASP A 138 -13.87 6.02 -1.28
CA ASP A 138 -15.11 6.30 -0.54
C ASP A 138 -15.15 5.51 0.76
N PHE A 139 -14.80 4.24 0.72
CA PHE A 139 -14.72 3.38 1.91
C PHE A 139 -13.69 3.91 2.92
N LEU A 140 -12.47 4.25 2.49
CA LEU A 140 -11.44 4.83 3.36
C LEU A 140 -11.88 6.14 4.02
N ASN A 141 -12.56 6.98 3.25
CA ASN A 141 -13.09 8.25 3.73
C ASN A 141 -14.21 8.04 4.76
N ASN A 142 -15.12 7.11 4.50
CA ASN A 142 -16.22 6.76 5.43
C ASN A 142 -15.69 6.19 6.75
N CYS A 143 -14.62 5.40 6.71
CA CYS A 143 -13.91 4.90 7.90
C CYS A 143 -13.00 5.96 8.54
N SER A 144 -12.94 7.17 8.00
CA SER A 144 -12.05 8.25 8.48
C SER A 144 -10.57 7.84 8.55
N ARG A 145 -10.12 6.96 7.63
CA ARG A 145 -8.74 6.49 7.58
C ARG A 145 -7.85 7.45 6.78
N ASN A 146 -6.74 7.85 7.38
CA ASN A 146 -5.72 8.61 6.67
C ASN A 146 -5.14 7.77 5.53
N PHE A 147 -5.07 8.35 4.34
CA PHE A 147 -4.49 7.63 3.20
C PHE A 147 -3.65 8.52 2.30
N SER A 148 -2.74 7.90 1.57
CA SER A 148 -2.00 8.48 0.46
C SER A 148 -2.13 7.61 -0.78
N VAL A 149 -2.06 8.23 -1.96
CA VAL A 149 -2.09 7.53 -3.24
C VAL A 149 -0.67 7.31 -3.75
N ILE A 150 -0.37 6.13 -4.26
CA ILE A 150 0.89 5.82 -4.92
C ILE A 150 0.62 5.47 -6.38
N LEU A 151 1.03 6.34 -7.31
CA LEU A 151 1.08 6.01 -8.74
C LEU A 151 2.29 5.15 -9.01
N THR A 152 2.06 3.89 -9.31
CA THR A 152 3.10 2.90 -9.59
C THR A 152 3.44 2.83 -11.07
N LYS A 153 4.60 2.24 -11.41
CA LYS A 153 5.03 1.96 -12.78
C LYS A 153 5.14 3.21 -13.67
N ILE A 154 5.55 4.35 -13.12
CA ILE A 154 5.72 5.58 -13.88
C ILE A 154 6.75 5.44 -15.02
N ASP A 155 7.63 4.41 -14.94
CA ASP A 155 8.56 4.02 -16.02
C ASP A 155 7.86 3.48 -17.29
N LYS A 156 6.56 3.25 -17.26
CA LYS A 156 5.75 2.71 -18.37
C LYS A 156 4.96 3.76 -19.14
N ILE A 157 5.05 5.01 -18.74
CA ILE A 157 4.36 6.13 -19.35
C ILE A 157 5.30 7.31 -19.54
N SER A 158 4.95 8.27 -20.41
CA SER A 158 5.72 9.49 -20.57
C SER A 158 5.57 10.42 -19.37
N PHE A 159 6.50 11.38 -19.24
CA PHE A 159 6.44 12.40 -18.20
C PHE A 159 5.10 13.17 -18.22
N ASN A 160 4.65 13.60 -19.42
CA ASN A 160 3.39 14.33 -19.57
C ASN A 160 2.18 13.48 -19.15
N GLN A 161 2.19 12.18 -19.46
CA GLN A 161 1.15 11.26 -19.00
C GLN A 161 1.17 11.07 -17.47
N ALA A 162 2.36 11.00 -16.87
CA ALA A 162 2.49 10.89 -15.40
C ALA A 162 1.96 12.14 -14.71
N ASP A 163 2.29 13.33 -15.23
CA ASP A 163 1.79 14.61 -14.72
C ASP A 163 0.28 14.73 -14.87
N PHE A 164 -0.25 14.39 -16.03
CA PHE A 164 -1.70 14.35 -16.27
C PHE A 164 -2.43 13.43 -15.27
N GLN A 165 -1.94 12.21 -15.07
CA GLN A 165 -2.53 11.26 -14.11
C GLN A 165 -2.48 11.80 -12.68
N LYS A 166 -1.34 12.38 -12.28
CA LYS A 166 -1.18 13.01 -10.97
C LYS A 166 -2.20 14.13 -10.76
N ASN A 167 -2.31 15.05 -11.72
CA ASN A 167 -3.21 16.21 -11.61
C ASN A 167 -4.70 15.79 -11.63
N SER A 168 -5.05 14.78 -12.42
CA SER A 168 -6.38 14.19 -12.44
C SER A 168 -6.76 13.61 -11.05
N ILE A 169 -5.84 12.86 -10.43
CA ILE A 169 -6.06 12.30 -9.09
C ILE A 169 -6.13 13.44 -8.06
N LEU A 170 -5.22 14.41 -8.09
CA LEU A 170 -5.26 15.55 -7.16
C LEU A 170 -6.58 16.33 -7.24
N SER A 171 -7.14 16.47 -8.43
CA SER A 171 -8.46 17.08 -8.59
C SER A 171 -9.56 16.27 -7.90
N LEU A 172 -9.53 14.93 -8.03
CA LEU A 172 -10.46 14.03 -7.35
C LEU A 172 -10.29 14.09 -5.83
N MET A 173 -9.03 14.19 -5.33
CA MET A 173 -8.72 14.20 -3.90
C MET A 173 -9.29 15.40 -3.13
N LYS A 174 -9.75 16.44 -3.83
CA LYS A 174 -10.48 17.55 -3.21
C LYS A 174 -11.73 17.09 -2.45
N ASN A 175 -12.34 15.99 -2.90
CA ASN A 175 -13.51 15.39 -2.24
C ASN A 175 -13.15 14.63 -0.95
N TYR A 176 -11.87 14.33 -0.73
CA TYR A 176 -11.32 13.53 0.37
C TYR A 176 -10.34 14.32 1.24
N ASN A 177 -10.48 15.65 1.32
CA ASN A 177 -9.52 16.58 1.92
C ASN A 177 -9.21 16.32 3.40
N LYS A 178 -10.10 15.65 4.14
CA LYS A 178 -9.90 15.31 5.56
C LYS A 178 -8.98 14.09 5.74
N THR A 179 -9.09 13.12 4.87
CA THR A 179 -8.45 11.80 4.96
C THR A 179 -7.25 11.65 4.03
N PHE A 180 -7.28 12.29 2.86
CA PHE A 180 -6.16 12.31 1.92
C PHE A 180 -4.97 13.12 2.47
N LYS A 181 -3.76 12.55 2.38
CA LYS A 181 -2.53 13.19 2.87
C LYS A 181 -1.56 13.55 1.75
N ASP A 182 -1.28 12.65 0.83
CA ASP A 182 -0.28 12.90 -0.22
C ASP A 182 -0.43 11.98 -1.44
N ILE A 183 0.27 12.32 -2.52
CA ILE A 183 0.40 11.50 -3.72
C ILE A 183 1.87 11.29 -4.10
N TYR A 184 2.26 10.04 -4.27
CA TYR A 184 3.62 9.63 -4.63
C TYR A 184 3.66 9.06 -6.04
N LEU A 185 4.74 9.38 -6.76
CA LEU A 185 5.07 8.77 -8.04
C LEU A 185 6.16 7.74 -7.81
N SER A 186 5.97 6.48 -8.20
CA SER A 186 6.95 5.44 -7.90
C SER A 186 7.38 4.61 -9.11
N GLU A 187 8.70 4.37 -9.16
CA GLU A 187 9.36 3.44 -10.05
C GLU A 187 10.29 2.55 -9.23
N THR A 188 9.99 1.26 -9.15
CA THR A 188 10.76 0.34 -8.29
C THR A 188 12.11 -0.04 -8.87
N LYS A 189 12.32 0.04 -10.19
CA LYS A 189 13.60 -0.33 -10.84
C LYS A 189 14.73 0.63 -10.53
N LYS A 190 14.43 1.93 -10.52
CA LYS A 190 15.40 3.00 -10.22
C LYS A 190 15.23 3.59 -8.81
N ASN A 191 14.35 3.00 -7.99
CA ASN A 191 13.99 3.48 -6.65
C ASN A 191 13.47 4.93 -6.62
N ASN A 192 12.85 5.40 -7.71
CA ASN A 192 12.22 6.74 -7.73
C ASN A 192 10.97 6.73 -6.84
N GLY A 193 10.81 7.78 -6.01
CA GLY A 193 9.68 7.95 -5.09
C GLY A 193 9.70 7.04 -3.86
N ILE A 194 10.66 6.09 -3.75
CA ILE A 194 10.72 5.15 -2.62
C ILE A 194 11.12 5.86 -1.33
N ASN A 195 12.07 6.79 -1.40
CA ASN A 195 12.55 7.52 -0.23
C ASN A 195 11.46 8.41 0.40
N GLU A 196 10.60 9.01 -0.40
CA GLU A 196 9.48 9.83 0.05
C GLU A 196 8.45 8.98 0.82
N ILE A 197 8.10 7.82 0.27
CA ILE A 197 7.22 6.85 0.93
C ILE A 197 7.85 6.35 2.24
N GLN A 198 9.15 6.03 2.22
CA GLN A 198 9.88 5.64 3.44
C GLN A 198 9.87 6.73 4.51
N LYS A 199 10.03 8.01 4.14
CA LYS A 199 9.94 9.12 5.09
C LYS A 199 8.57 9.21 5.75
N THR A 200 7.50 9.04 4.98
CA THR A 200 6.13 9.03 5.52
C THR A 200 5.94 7.88 6.49
N ILE A 201 6.36 6.66 6.13
CA ILE A 201 6.27 5.50 7.04
C ILE A 201 7.10 5.72 8.31
N TYR A 202 8.30 6.28 8.19
CA TYR A 202 9.18 6.55 9.33
C TYR A 202 8.60 7.61 10.28
N GLY A 203 7.80 8.54 9.78
CA GLY A 203 7.16 9.62 10.53
C GLY A 203 5.84 9.22 11.23
N LEU A 204 5.29 8.01 10.93
CA LEU A 204 4.12 7.49 11.65
C LEU A 204 4.45 7.18 13.10
#